data_4a1680070d45a099c0aa48e7288eb7c6
#
_entry.id   4a1680070d45a099c0aa48e7288eb7c6
#
_cell.length_a   1.000
_cell.length_b   1.000
_cell.length_c   1.000
_cell.angle_alpha   90.00
_cell.angle_beta   90.00
_cell.angle_gamma   90.00
#
_symmetry.space_group_name_H-M   'P 1'
#
loop_
_entity.id
_entity.type
_entity.pdbx_description
1 polymer ?
#
loop_
_entity_poly.entity_id
_entity_poly.type
_entity_poly.pdbx_seq_one_letter_code
_entity_poly.pdbx_strand_id
1 'polypeptide(L)'
;MNSQYKMTVCKCTRDFSQSLLPTGALFFILIGFALSGWAQSKNSWLFTSILSQASTGPAQQVLKDPDTYRLQIIYTQIDRNKKGVPSFTHHTFQVDPNKYFNPASMVKMPLAFLALEKLHQLSSPQKNEPGVPALNRDTRIAFDSSYPRQVIMRKDGSAPGEIPTIGHLVKRAFLISENDPYNRFYQFMGQGPTNQILQTKGYSSVRITRQFMGFTDEQNRHTNAVRFYNPNGQEIYSQEPGYNRDSFSFPAPILIGNAHINRQEQLVQGPFDFTRHNSISLADMQKMLQAVVFPNSLPKQNRFDISEQDRLFLLQYLSQYPSETNYPKYDTSVFYDSYVKFFFQDSTHQMPSGVRVFNKVGWAYGFLTDVSYVVDTINRVDYFLSATLYVNSDGVVNDSKYDEETVGFPFLRELGRLVYNYELTRNRSFRPPLNIQGVQYEKRNLADNRPTIKEADN
;
A
#
# COMPACT_ATOMS: atom_id res chain seq x y z
N MET A 1 -58.92 36.77 5.95
CA MET A 1 -58.56 38.20 5.94
C MET A 1 -57.36 38.37 5.06
N ASN A 2 -57.60 39.03 3.92
CA ASN A 2 -56.61 39.32 2.87
C ASN A 2 -55.58 40.36 3.35
N SER A 3 -54.33 40.26 2.92
CA SER A 3 -53.55 41.42 2.53
C SER A 3 -52.44 41.02 1.59
N GLN A 4 -52.64 41.38 0.31
CA GLN A 4 -51.61 41.48 -0.74
C GLN A 4 -50.75 42.72 -0.49
N TYR A 5 -49.46 42.65 -0.83
CA TYR A 5 -48.72 43.87 -1.21
C TYR A 5 -47.91 43.61 -2.49
N LYS A 6 -48.03 44.62 -3.36
CA LYS A 6 -47.68 44.72 -4.76
C LYS A 6 -46.17 44.99 -5.00
N MET A 7 -45.75 44.51 -6.16
CA MET A 7 -44.55 44.92 -6.88
C MET A 7 -44.48 46.44 -7.11
N THR A 8 -43.29 46.99 -7.08
CA THR A 8 -43.00 48.23 -7.80
C THR A 8 -41.68 48.08 -8.57
N VAL A 9 -41.81 48.14 -9.88
CA VAL A 9 -40.76 48.22 -10.89
C VAL A 9 -40.36 49.67 -11.04
N CYS A 10 -39.07 49.98 -11.00
CA CYS A 10 -38.57 51.29 -11.44
C CYS A 10 -37.56 51.10 -12.56
N LYS A 11 -37.98 51.46 -13.79
CA LYS A 11 -37.16 51.70 -14.95
C LYS A 11 -36.54 53.09 -14.85
N CYS A 12 -35.23 53.22 -15.07
CA CYS A 12 -34.65 54.47 -15.49
C CYS A 12 -33.61 54.21 -16.60
N THR A 13 -33.95 54.66 -17.75
CA THR A 13 -33.08 54.86 -18.93
C THR A 13 -32.35 56.16 -18.82
N ARG A 14 -31.08 56.24 -19.16
CA ARG A 14 -30.44 57.40 -19.82
C ARG A 14 -29.06 57.10 -20.38
N ASP A 15 -28.87 57.53 -21.55
CA ASP A 15 -28.00 57.61 -22.66
C ASP A 15 -26.53 57.92 -22.44
N PHE A 16 -25.74 57.32 -23.30
CA PHE A 16 -24.55 57.71 -24.07
C PHE A 16 -23.73 58.94 -23.65
N SER A 17 -22.43 58.72 -23.42
CA SER A 17 -21.37 59.48 -24.10
C SER A 17 -20.06 58.67 -24.14
N GLN A 18 -19.47 58.67 -25.32
CA GLN A 18 -18.17 58.05 -25.70
C GLN A 18 -17.02 58.84 -25.01
N SER A 19 -16.02 58.14 -24.54
CA SER A 19 -14.64 58.60 -24.51
C SER A 19 -13.65 57.45 -24.57
N LEU A 20 -12.63 57.67 -25.38
CA LEU A 20 -11.54 56.90 -25.91
C LEU A 20 -10.68 56.16 -24.85
N LEU A 21 -10.16 55.04 -25.34
CA LEU A 21 -9.15 54.10 -24.78
C LEU A 21 -7.86 54.79 -24.28
N PRO A 22 -7.12 54.09 -23.36
CA PRO A 22 -5.87 53.54 -23.84
C PRO A 22 -5.68 52.04 -23.54
N THR A 23 -5.04 51.39 -24.48
CA THR A 23 -4.51 50.03 -24.50
C THR A 23 -3.72 49.67 -23.23
N GLY A 24 -4.29 48.84 -22.39
CA GLY A 24 -3.60 48.15 -21.30
C GLY A 24 -3.54 46.68 -21.62
N ALA A 25 -2.36 46.15 -21.90
CA ALA A 25 -2.10 44.75 -22.16
C ALA A 25 -2.49 43.90 -20.94
N LEU A 26 -3.57 43.11 -21.07
CA LEU A 26 -3.88 42.05 -20.12
C LEU A 26 -2.86 40.91 -20.32
N PHE A 27 -1.85 40.84 -19.46
CA PHE A 27 -1.05 39.64 -19.30
C PHE A 27 -1.93 38.58 -18.63
N PHE A 28 -2.50 37.67 -19.41
CA PHE A 28 -2.99 36.39 -18.90
C PHE A 28 -1.78 35.56 -18.49
N ILE A 29 -1.48 35.54 -17.17
CA ILE A 29 -0.63 34.51 -16.60
C ILE A 29 -1.43 33.21 -16.65
N LEU A 30 -1.22 32.44 -17.72
CA LEU A 30 -1.56 31.03 -17.78
C LEU A 30 -0.68 30.32 -16.74
N ILE A 31 -1.19 30.19 -15.51
CA ILE A 31 -0.68 29.21 -14.55
C ILE A 31 -1.08 27.85 -15.14
N GLY A 32 -0.20 27.30 -15.98
CA GLY A 32 -0.26 25.92 -16.40
C GLY A 32 -0.12 25.03 -15.18
N PHE A 33 -1.24 24.60 -14.60
CA PHE A 33 -1.25 23.40 -13.79
C PHE A 33 -0.79 22.25 -14.72
N ALA A 34 0.48 21.90 -14.63
CA ALA A 34 0.97 20.65 -15.14
C ALA A 34 0.28 19.53 -14.34
N LEU A 35 -0.92 19.18 -14.78
CA LEU A 35 -1.44 17.84 -14.55
C LEU A 35 -0.44 16.92 -15.24
N SER A 36 0.54 16.41 -14.50
CA SER A 36 1.37 15.29 -14.93
C SER A 36 0.45 14.06 -15.02
N GLY A 37 -0.36 14.07 -16.07
CA GLY A 37 -1.19 12.94 -16.44
C GLY A 37 -0.27 11.78 -16.84
N TRP A 38 -0.56 10.62 -16.31
CA TRP A 38 0.04 9.33 -16.63
C TRP A 38 -0.25 8.89 -18.10
N ALA A 39 -0.43 9.82 -19.03
CA ALA A 39 -0.61 9.57 -20.45
C ALA A 39 0.76 9.41 -21.14
N GLN A 40 1.62 8.53 -20.58
CA GLN A 40 2.77 8.02 -21.32
C GLN A 40 2.36 6.78 -22.11
N SER A 41 3.06 6.54 -23.24
CA SER A 41 2.85 5.32 -24.04
C SER A 41 2.84 4.09 -23.14
N LYS A 42 2.00 3.09 -23.45
CA LYS A 42 1.83 1.85 -22.69
C LYS A 42 3.16 1.19 -22.29
N ASN A 43 4.22 1.42 -23.10
CA ASN A 43 5.57 0.92 -22.91
C ASN A 43 6.60 2.03 -23.12
N SER A 44 7.42 2.30 -22.12
CA SER A 44 8.58 3.18 -22.22
C SER A 44 9.68 2.51 -23.04
N TRP A 45 10.25 3.19 -24.05
CA TRP A 45 11.36 2.67 -24.84
C TRP A 45 12.55 2.25 -23.98
N LEU A 46 12.97 3.09 -23.03
CA LEU A 46 14.08 2.77 -22.13
C LEU A 46 13.80 1.47 -21.39
N PHE A 47 12.60 1.34 -20.85
CA PHE A 47 12.27 0.18 -20.03
C PHE A 47 12.16 -1.09 -20.88
N THR A 48 11.63 -1.01 -22.09
CA THR A 48 11.65 -2.12 -23.05
C THR A 48 13.07 -2.56 -23.36
N SER A 49 14.02 -1.60 -23.52
CA SER A 49 15.45 -1.92 -23.72
C SER A 49 16.08 -2.62 -22.52
N ILE A 50 15.71 -2.27 -21.28
CA ILE A 50 16.17 -2.98 -20.08
C ILE A 50 15.62 -4.41 -20.08
N LEU A 51 14.31 -4.58 -20.31
CA LEU A 51 13.65 -5.89 -20.33
C LEU A 51 14.16 -6.81 -21.44
N SER A 52 14.60 -6.27 -22.56
CA SER A 52 15.19 -7.08 -23.67
C SER A 52 16.48 -7.82 -23.29
N GLN A 53 17.11 -7.47 -22.16
CA GLN A 53 18.27 -8.14 -21.61
C GLN A 53 17.93 -9.35 -20.74
N ALA A 54 16.64 -9.70 -20.61
CA ALA A 54 16.22 -10.87 -19.87
C ALA A 54 16.78 -12.17 -20.46
N SER A 55 17.46 -12.95 -19.66
CA SER A 55 18.20 -14.14 -20.08
C SER A 55 17.64 -15.45 -19.54
N THR A 56 16.83 -15.41 -18.49
CA THR A 56 16.23 -16.63 -17.92
C THR A 56 15.00 -17.08 -18.71
N GLY A 57 14.78 -18.41 -18.81
CA GLY A 57 13.62 -18.96 -19.50
C GLY A 57 12.28 -18.42 -19.00
N PRO A 58 12.03 -18.40 -17.67
CA PRO A 58 10.81 -17.80 -17.11
C PRO A 58 10.61 -16.33 -17.47
N ALA A 59 11.69 -15.51 -17.45
CA ALA A 59 11.56 -14.11 -17.81
C ALA A 59 11.23 -13.91 -19.30
N GLN A 60 11.89 -14.66 -20.17
CA GLN A 60 11.60 -14.62 -21.61
C GLN A 60 10.18 -15.10 -21.90
N GLN A 61 9.69 -16.14 -21.21
CA GLN A 61 8.33 -16.65 -21.33
C GLN A 61 7.29 -15.58 -21.00
N VAL A 62 7.42 -14.93 -19.84
CA VAL A 62 6.49 -13.89 -19.39
C VAL A 62 6.53 -12.66 -20.29
N LEU A 63 7.72 -12.22 -20.72
CA LEU A 63 7.86 -11.04 -21.59
C LEU A 63 7.39 -11.30 -23.03
N LYS A 64 7.38 -12.54 -23.48
CA LYS A 64 6.88 -12.93 -24.81
C LYS A 64 5.34 -12.81 -24.87
N ASP A 65 4.64 -13.09 -23.78
CA ASP A 65 3.17 -13.04 -23.72
C ASP A 65 2.69 -12.34 -22.42
N PRO A 66 2.97 -11.03 -22.29
CA PRO A 66 2.68 -10.30 -21.05
C PRO A 66 1.18 -10.19 -20.75
N ASP A 67 0.31 -10.38 -21.73
CA ASP A 67 -1.14 -10.32 -21.53
C ASP A 67 -1.68 -11.55 -20.82
N THR A 68 -1.23 -12.75 -21.17
CA THR A 68 -1.57 -14.00 -20.47
C THR A 68 -1.14 -13.94 -19.01
N TYR A 69 0.06 -13.41 -18.74
CA TYR A 69 0.55 -13.19 -17.38
C TYR A 69 0.00 -11.95 -16.70
N ARG A 70 -0.93 -11.21 -17.31
CA ARG A 70 -1.51 -9.96 -16.80
C ARG A 70 -0.45 -9.00 -16.25
N LEU A 71 0.75 -9.05 -16.85
CA LEU A 71 1.93 -8.33 -16.40
C LEU A 71 1.72 -6.81 -16.43
N GLN A 72 2.08 -6.14 -15.36
CA GLN A 72 2.20 -4.69 -15.28
C GLN A 72 3.46 -4.32 -14.52
N ILE A 73 4.24 -3.36 -15.00
CA ILE A 73 5.46 -2.91 -14.32
C ILE A 73 5.55 -1.39 -14.34
N ILE A 74 5.96 -0.80 -13.22
CA ILE A 74 6.33 0.61 -13.09
C ILE A 74 7.73 0.67 -12.52
N TYR A 75 8.66 1.21 -13.29
CA TYR A 75 9.98 1.56 -12.83
C TYR A 75 10.09 3.09 -12.74
N THR A 76 10.58 3.62 -11.62
CA THR A 76 10.72 5.05 -11.41
C THR A 76 12.16 5.40 -11.06
N GLN A 77 12.82 6.10 -11.98
CA GLN A 77 14.12 6.70 -11.76
C GLN A 77 14.02 7.83 -10.75
N ILE A 78 15.00 7.92 -9.86
CA ILE A 78 15.16 9.02 -8.94
C ILE A 78 16.48 9.73 -9.26
N ASP A 79 16.37 10.98 -9.69
CA ASP A 79 17.50 11.86 -9.85
C ASP A 79 17.46 12.96 -8.79
N ARG A 80 18.62 13.47 -8.41
CA ARG A 80 18.72 14.55 -7.41
C ARG A 80 19.52 15.72 -7.94
N ASN A 81 19.08 16.91 -7.62
CA ASN A 81 19.86 18.12 -7.86
C ASN A 81 20.96 18.27 -6.79
N LYS A 82 21.81 19.29 -6.95
CA LYS A 82 22.93 19.58 -6.00
C LYS A 82 22.47 19.87 -4.56
N LYS A 83 21.20 20.18 -4.34
CA LYS A 83 20.59 20.36 -3.00
C LYS A 83 20.01 19.07 -2.44
N GLY A 84 20.15 17.93 -3.15
CA GLY A 84 19.59 16.63 -2.75
C GLY A 84 18.09 16.48 -2.99
N VAL A 85 17.42 17.44 -3.62
CA VAL A 85 15.97 17.37 -3.90
C VAL A 85 15.73 16.35 -4.99
N PRO A 86 14.87 15.32 -4.75
CA PRO A 86 14.59 14.28 -5.72
C PRO A 86 13.64 14.77 -6.82
N SER A 87 13.84 14.25 -8.02
CA SER A 87 12.90 14.26 -9.15
C SER A 87 12.64 12.84 -9.63
N PHE A 88 11.44 12.59 -10.14
CA PHE A 88 10.96 11.25 -10.46
C PHE A 88 10.59 11.16 -11.92
N THR A 89 11.15 10.14 -12.63
CA THR A 89 10.80 9.82 -14.02
C THR A 89 10.22 8.41 -14.06
N HIS A 90 8.95 8.31 -14.45
CA HIS A 90 8.24 7.04 -14.48
C HIS A 90 8.38 6.37 -15.84
N HIS A 91 8.71 5.10 -15.83
CA HIS A 91 8.75 4.21 -16.98
C HIS A 91 7.78 3.05 -16.77
N THR A 92 6.89 2.82 -17.69
CA THR A 92 5.83 1.82 -17.57
C THR A 92 5.97 0.73 -18.63
N PHE A 93 5.50 -0.47 -18.27
CA PHE A 93 5.32 -1.58 -19.20
C PHE A 93 3.98 -2.25 -18.91
N GLN A 94 3.09 -2.27 -19.91
CA GLN A 94 1.74 -2.88 -19.86
C GLN A 94 0.83 -2.38 -18.71
N VAL A 95 1.10 -1.20 -18.15
CA VAL A 95 0.29 -0.64 -17.07
C VAL A 95 -1.08 -0.23 -17.59
N ASP A 96 -2.12 -0.79 -16.99
CA ASP A 96 -3.52 -0.46 -17.27
C ASP A 96 -4.29 -0.43 -15.93
N PRO A 97 -4.79 0.74 -15.50
CA PRO A 97 -5.53 0.87 -14.24
C PRO A 97 -6.84 0.07 -14.22
N ASN A 98 -7.35 -0.34 -15.40
CA ASN A 98 -8.57 -1.14 -15.54
C ASN A 98 -8.29 -2.65 -15.58
N LYS A 99 -7.04 -3.05 -15.77
CA LYS A 99 -6.63 -4.47 -15.78
C LYS A 99 -6.47 -4.94 -14.34
N TYR A 100 -7.50 -5.60 -13.82
CA TYR A 100 -7.51 -6.10 -12.44
C TYR A 100 -6.36 -7.09 -12.18
N PHE A 101 -5.77 -6.98 -11.03
CA PHE A 101 -5.01 -8.02 -10.34
C PHE A 101 -5.50 -8.13 -8.90
N ASN A 102 -5.38 -9.31 -8.28
CA ASN A 102 -5.69 -9.45 -6.87
C ASN A 102 -4.58 -8.81 -6.03
N PRO A 103 -4.86 -7.73 -5.26
CA PRO A 103 -3.83 -7.05 -4.48
C PRO A 103 -3.35 -7.91 -3.29
N ALA A 104 -4.10 -8.93 -2.90
CA ALA A 104 -3.75 -9.79 -1.77
C ALA A 104 -3.28 -8.95 -0.56
N SER A 105 -2.12 -9.26 0.00
CA SER A 105 -1.55 -8.57 1.16
C SER A 105 -1.06 -7.14 0.90
N MET A 106 -1.10 -6.65 -0.33
CA MET A 106 -0.78 -5.24 -0.62
C MET A 106 -1.66 -4.27 0.17
N VAL A 107 -2.93 -4.62 0.38
CA VAL A 107 -3.90 -3.79 1.12
C VAL A 107 -3.53 -3.53 2.59
N LYS A 108 -2.60 -4.29 3.15
CA LYS A 108 -2.07 -4.08 4.52
C LYS A 108 -1.35 -2.73 4.64
N MET A 109 -0.67 -2.30 3.56
CA MET A 109 0.10 -1.06 3.56
C MET A 109 -0.78 0.19 3.75
N PRO A 110 -1.78 0.47 2.91
CA PRO A 110 -2.64 1.64 3.12
C PRO A 110 -3.40 1.58 4.44
N LEU A 111 -3.85 0.41 4.90
CA LEU A 111 -4.58 0.32 6.16
C LEU A 111 -3.69 0.60 7.37
N ALA A 112 -2.43 0.15 7.37
CA ALA A 112 -1.46 0.49 8.41
C ALA A 112 -1.18 2.01 8.46
N PHE A 113 -1.04 2.65 7.27
CA PHE A 113 -0.84 4.10 7.18
C PHE A 113 -2.04 4.86 7.74
N LEU A 114 -3.26 4.45 7.37
CA LEU A 114 -4.49 5.06 7.88
C LEU A 114 -4.70 4.81 9.38
N ALA A 115 -4.31 3.66 9.91
CA ALA A 115 -4.41 3.38 11.33
C ALA A 115 -3.54 4.33 12.16
N LEU A 116 -2.30 4.63 11.69
CA LEU A 116 -1.43 5.61 12.33
C LEU A 116 -1.93 7.04 12.14
N GLU A 117 -2.45 7.39 10.95
CA GLU A 117 -3.10 8.68 10.72
C GLU A 117 -4.29 8.90 11.67
N LYS A 118 -5.12 7.89 11.86
CA LYS A 118 -6.24 7.95 12.80
C LYS A 118 -5.77 8.14 14.24
N LEU A 119 -4.73 7.43 14.68
CA LEU A 119 -4.15 7.64 16.00
C LEU A 119 -3.62 9.07 16.16
N HIS A 120 -2.91 9.60 15.15
CA HIS A 120 -2.42 10.98 15.16
C HIS A 120 -3.57 12.00 15.29
N GLN A 121 -4.68 11.77 14.56
CA GLN A 121 -5.86 12.62 14.64
C GLN A 121 -6.58 12.51 16.00
N LEU A 122 -6.66 11.33 16.59
CA LEU A 122 -7.25 11.12 17.92
C LEU A 122 -6.40 11.73 19.03
N SER A 123 -5.09 11.87 18.83
CA SER A 123 -4.15 12.44 19.80
C SER A 123 -3.94 13.94 19.65
N SER A 124 -4.61 14.59 18.68
CA SER A 124 -4.47 16.02 18.45
C SER A 124 -5.05 16.83 19.62
N PRO A 125 -4.32 17.84 20.16
CA PRO A 125 -4.76 18.65 21.29
C PRO A 125 -6.12 19.34 21.10
N GLN A 126 -6.52 19.56 19.85
CA GLN A 126 -7.81 20.19 19.51
C GLN A 126 -9.02 19.25 19.68
N LYS A 127 -8.77 17.95 19.85
CA LYS A 127 -9.81 16.91 20.00
C LYS A 127 -9.76 16.20 21.36
N ASN A 128 -8.69 16.40 22.13
CA ASN A 128 -8.56 15.76 23.43
C ASN A 128 -9.33 16.57 24.47
N GLU A 129 -10.24 15.90 25.19
CA GLU A 129 -10.75 16.43 26.45
C GLU A 129 -9.58 16.56 27.44
N PRO A 130 -9.56 17.62 28.26
CA PRO A 130 -8.53 17.78 29.28
C PRO A 130 -8.44 16.54 30.18
N GLY A 131 -7.27 15.91 30.25
CA GLY A 131 -7.01 14.75 31.09
C GLY A 131 -7.05 13.39 30.39
N VAL A 132 -7.41 13.32 29.09
CA VAL A 132 -7.29 12.08 28.30
C VAL A 132 -5.84 11.93 27.79
N PRO A 133 -5.12 10.83 28.16
CA PRO A 133 -3.79 10.58 27.65
C PRO A 133 -3.78 10.48 26.13
N ALA A 134 -2.77 11.07 25.49
CA ALA A 134 -2.61 10.97 24.05
C ALA A 134 -2.42 9.52 23.61
N LEU A 135 -3.26 9.06 22.68
CA LEU A 135 -3.11 7.75 22.05
C LEU A 135 -1.89 7.76 21.14
N ASN A 136 -1.15 6.67 21.13
CA ASN A 136 -0.04 6.47 20.20
C ASN A 136 0.02 5.01 19.74
N ARG A 137 0.94 4.69 18.84
CA ARG A 137 1.07 3.34 18.28
C ARG A 137 1.39 2.26 19.32
N ASP A 138 1.94 2.64 20.47
CA ASP A 138 2.36 1.72 21.54
C ASP A 138 1.31 1.62 22.66
N THR A 139 0.18 2.33 22.55
CA THR A 139 -0.94 2.23 23.48
C THR A 139 -1.61 0.86 23.36
N ARG A 140 -1.84 0.19 24.51
CA ARG A 140 -2.54 -1.10 24.54
C ARG A 140 -3.91 -0.99 23.89
N ILE A 141 -4.21 -1.92 22.97
CA ILE A 141 -5.49 -2.01 22.26
C ILE A 141 -6.17 -3.36 22.51
N ALA A 142 -7.49 -3.37 22.47
CA ALA A 142 -8.30 -4.59 22.46
C ALA A 142 -9.42 -4.48 21.43
N PHE A 143 -9.83 -5.64 20.91
CA PHE A 143 -10.95 -5.78 19.98
C PHE A 143 -11.97 -6.73 20.58
N ASP A 144 -13.19 -6.26 20.79
CA ASP A 144 -14.30 -7.04 21.33
C ASP A 144 -15.28 -7.44 20.22
N SER A 145 -15.77 -8.66 20.27
CA SER A 145 -16.78 -9.14 19.32
C SER A 145 -18.14 -8.50 19.60
N SER A 146 -18.80 -8.02 18.57
CA SER A 146 -20.14 -7.42 18.61
C SER A 146 -21.05 -7.95 17.49
N TYR A 147 -20.51 -8.80 16.60
CA TYR A 147 -21.24 -9.43 15.51
C TYR A 147 -20.74 -10.88 15.32
N PRO A 148 -21.59 -11.80 14.84
CA PRO A 148 -21.21 -13.21 14.66
C PRO A 148 -19.93 -13.41 13.86
N ARG A 149 -19.07 -14.34 14.32
CA ARG A 149 -17.77 -14.73 13.74
C ARG A 149 -16.65 -13.69 13.88
N GLN A 150 -16.88 -12.54 14.51
CA GLN A 150 -15.79 -11.61 14.82
C GLN A 150 -14.85 -12.23 15.87
N VAL A 151 -13.56 -12.02 15.68
CA VAL A 151 -12.50 -12.54 16.55
C VAL A 151 -12.12 -11.48 17.60
N ILE A 152 -12.12 -11.87 18.86
CA ILE A 152 -11.67 -11.05 19.99
C ILE A 152 -10.14 -11.03 20.00
N MET A 153 -9.53 -9.87 20.30
CA MET A 153 -8.11 -9.78 20.60
C MET A 153 -7.91 -8.97 21.89
N ARG A 154 -7.34 -9.58 22.91
CA ARG A 154 -6.96 -8.92 24.18
C ARG A 154 -5.51 -9.17 24.55
N LYS A 155 -4.86 -10.13 23.86
CA LYS A 155 -3.47 -10.53 24.02
C LYS A 155 -2.87 -10.83 22.64
N ASP A 156 -1.57 -10.66 22.54
CA ASP A 156 -0.76 -11.04 21.39
C ASP A 156 0.53 -11.70 21.88
N GLY A 157 0.62 -13.01 21.78
CA GLY A 157 1.76 -13.79 22.27
C GLY A 157 3.10 -13.47 21.60
N SER A 158 3.07 -12.78 20.45
CA SER A 158 4.28 -12.35 19.75
C SER A 158 4.80 -10.98 20.23
N ALA A 159 3.99 -10.26 21.05
CA ALA A 159 4.29 -8.92 21.54
C ALA A 159 5.02 -8.93 22.89
N PRO A 160 5.76 -7.88 23.22
CA PRO A 160 6.31 -7.69 24.57
C PRO A 160 5.18 -7.71 25.62
N GLY A 161 5.29 -8.58 26.63
CA GLY A 161 4.28 -8.73 27.68
C GLY A 161 2.92 -9.18 27.19
N GLU A 162 2.84 -9.78 25.99
CA GLU A 162 1.58 -10.16 25.33
C GLU A 162 0.60 -8.99 25.11
N ILE A 163 1.10 -7.76 25.05
CA ILE A 163 0.27 -6.56 24.93
C ILE A 163 0.08 -6.21 23.46
N PRO A 164 -1.14 -6.34 22.89
CA PRO A 164 -1.41 -5.92 21.51
C PRO A 164 -1.39 -4.39 21.41
N THR A 165 -0.75 -3.88 20.35
CA THR A 165 -0.67 -2.46 20.00
C THR A 165 -0.73 -2.29 18.49
N ILE A 166 -1.16 -1.11 18.00
CA ILE A 166 -1.12 -0.81 16.56
C ILE A 166 0.31 -0.93 16.02
N GLY A 167 1.32 -0.47 16.78
CA GLY A 167 2.72 -0.59 16.39
C GLY A 167 3.15 -2.05 16.21
N HIS A 168 2.75 -2.95 17.12
CA HIS A 168 3.10 -4.36 16.99
C HIS A 168 2.39 -5.02 15.79
N LEU A 169 1.13 -4.67 15.54
CA LEU A 169 0.41 -5.12 14.35
C LEU A 169 1.10 -4.65 13.04
N VAL A 170 1.64 -3.42 13.01
CA VAL A 170 2.43 -2.92 11.86
C VAL A 170 3.69 -3.77 11.64
N LYS A 171 4.41 -4.13 12.70
CA LYS A 171 5.58 -5.03 12.62
C LYS A 171 5.21 -6.36 11.95
N ARG A 172 4.18 -7.04 12.45
CA ARG A 172 3.69 -8.32 11.92
C ARG A 172 3.25 -8.21 10.46
N ALA A 173 2.55 -7.11 10.10
CA ALA A 173 2.08 -6.88 8.73
C ALA A 173 3.21 -6.68 7.71
N PHE A 174 4.34 -6.10 8.11
CA PHE A 174 5.40 -5.74 7.16
C PHE A 174 6.58 -6.70 7.15
N LEU A 175 6.92 -7.33 8.29
CA LEU A 175 8.06 -8.24 8.38
C LEU A 175 7.86 -9.52 7.56
N ILE A 176 6.70 -10.17 7.70
CA ILE A 176 6.39 -11.44 7.02
C ILE A 176 4.99 -11.48 6.42
N SER A 177 4.27 -10.35 6.46
CA SER A 177 2.95 -10.23 5.84
C SER A 177 1.80 -11.00 6.52
N GLU A 178 1.81 -11.18 7.86
CA GLU A 178 0.71 -11.87 8.58
C GLU A 178 -0.67 -11.26 8.31
N ASN A 179 -1.72 -12.10 8.29
CA ASN A 179 -3.07 -11.70 7.90
C ASN A 179 -3.89 -11.07 9.04
N ASP A 180 -3.74 -11.55 10.28
CA ASP A 180 -4.48 -10.99 11.42
C ASP A 180 -4.29 -9.47 11.58
N PRO A 181 -3.08 -8.88 11.45
CA PRO A 181 -2.92 -7.43 11.50
C PRO A 181 -3.78 -6.65 10.50
N TYR A 182 -3.95 -7.15 9.28
CA TYR A 182 -4.84 -6.53 8.29
C TYR A 182 -6.29 -6.49 8.78
N ASN A 183 -6.78 -7.61 9.32
CA ASN A 183 -8.13 -7.68 9.84
C ASN A 183 -8.33 -6.69 10.99
N ARG A 184 -7.31 -6.50 11.87
CA ARG A 184 -7.36 -5.52 12.97
C ARG A 184 -7.35 -4.08 12.47
N PHE A 185 -6.51 -3.75 11.48
CA PHE A 185 -6.55 -2.43 10.85
C PHE A 185 -7.91 -2.15 10.21
N TYR A 186 -8.47 -3.13 9.50
CA TYR A 186 -9.79 -3.02 8.90
C TYR A 186 -10.88 -2.76 9.95
N GLN A 187 -10.85 -3.50 11.05
CA GLN A 187 -11.80 -3.34 12.16
C GLN A 187 -11.65 -1.97 12.85
N PHE A 188 -10.43 -1.49 13.04
CA PHE A 188 -10.16 -0.17 13.62
C PHE A 188 -10.56 0.98 12.68
N MET A 189 -10.33 0.82 11.40
CA MET A 189 -10.63 1.87 10.40
C MET A 189 -12.08 1.88 9.96
N GLY A 190 -12.70 0.72 9.79
CA GLY A 190 -14.02 0.55 9.18
C GLY A 190 -13.99 0.53 7.65
N GLN A 191 -14.89 -0.24 7.06
CA GLN A 191 -14.97 -0.44 5.59
C GLN A 191 -15.27 0.87 4.83
N GLY A 192 -16.31 1.58 5.22
CA GLY A 192 -16.73 2.83 4.57
C GLY A 192 -15.66 3.93 4.70
N PRO A 193 -15.26 4.30 5.93
CA PRO A 193 -14.24 5.33 6.15
C PRO A 193 -12.91 5.06 5.45
N THR A 194 -12.44 3.81 5.41
CA THR A 194 -11.22 3.43 4.68
C THR A 194 -11.29 3.84 3.22
N ASN A 195 -12.35 3.46 2.52
CA ASN A 195 -12.52 3.78 1.10
C ASN A 195 -12.69 5.27 0.88
N GLN A 196 -13.52 5.94 1.69
CA GLN A 196 -13.77 7.38 1.58
C GLN A 196 -12.49 8.20 1.77
N ILE A 197 -11.68 7.90 2.79
CA ILE A 197 -10.44 8.63 3.06
C ILE A 197 -9.45 8.42 1.90
N LEU A 198 -9.24 7.19 1.42
CA LEU A 198 -8.32 6.91 0.33
C LEU A 198 -8.75 7.57 -0.98
N GLN A 199 -10.04 7.57 -1.31
CA GLN A 199 -10.57 8.26 -2.48
C GLN A 199 -10.42 9.78 -2.36
N THR A 200 -10.70 10.36 -1.19
CA THR A 200 -10.50 11.80 -0.93
C THR A 200 -9.02 12.19 -1.05
N LYS A 201 -8.12 11.30 -0.67
CA LYS A 201 -6.67 11.48 -0.88
C LYS A 201 -6.25 11.30 -2.36
N GLY A 202 -7.17 11.01 -3.27
CA GLY A 202 -6.90 10.87 -4.71
C GLY A 202 -6.34 9.50 -5.11
N TYR A 203 -6.60 8.47 -4.31
CA TYR A 203 -6.34 7.06 -4.64
C TYR A 203 -7.64 6.42 -5.15
N SER A 204 -8.06 6.84 -6.34
CA SER A 204 -9.40 6.57 -6.87
C SER A 204 -9.65 5.11 -7.29
N SER A 205 -8.59 4.33 -7.50
CA SER A 205 -8.71 2.91 -7.88
C SER A 205 -9.03 1.99 -6.69
N VAL A 206 -8.94 2.53 -5.46
CA VAL A 206 -9.06 1.72 -4.24
C VAL A 206 -10.50 1.31 -4.00
N ARG A 207 -10.67 0.02 -3.72
CA ARG A 207 -11.91 -0.57 -3.22
C ARG A 207 -11.56 -1.70 -2.24
N ILE A 208 -11.63 -1.38 -0.95
CA ILE A 208 -11.40 -2.32 0.16
C ILE A 208 -12.75 -2.82 0.65
N THR A 209 -13.12 -4.04 0.29
CA THR A 209 -14.46 -4.60 0.51
C THR A 209 -14.51 -5.67 1.59
N ARG A 210 -13.38 -6.34 1.88
CA ARG A 210 -13.36 -7.55 2.69
C ARG A 210 -12.12 -7.72 3.54
N GLN A 211 -12.30 -8.39 4.67
CA GLN A 211 -11.24 -8.91 5.52
C GLN A 211 -10.65 -10.20 4.94
N PHE A 212 -9.50 -10.63 5.42
CA PHE A 212 -8.89 -11.91 5.10
C PHE A 212 -9.46 -13.01 6.02
N MET A 213 -10.76 -13.15 5.95
CA MET A 213 -11.56 -14.14 6.65
C MET A 213 -12.66 -14.62 5.71
N GLY A 214 -13.14 -15.84 5.91
CA GLY A 214 -14.25 -16.38 5.11
C GLY A 214 -15.60 -15.72 5.40
N PHE A 215 -15.63 -14.39 5.47
CA PHE A 215 -16.82 -13.61 5.75
C PHE A 215 -17.68 -13.42 4.52
N THR A 216 -19.00 -13.30 4.73
CA THR A 216 -19.95 -12.82 3.73
C THR A 216 -19.78 -11.31 3.52
N ASP A 217 -20.38 -10.78 2.46
CA ASP A 217 -20.39 -9.33 2.20
C ASP A 217 -21.01 -8.56 3.39
N GLU A 218 -22.09 -9.11 3.97
CA GLU A 218 -22.72 -8.51 5.14
C GLU A 218 -21.82 -8.52 6.37
N GLN A 219 -21.15 -9.62 6.66
CA GLN A 219 -20.18 -9.70 7.77
C GLN A 219 -19.03 -8.71 7.62
N ASN A 220 -18.56 -8.44 6.39
CA ASN A 220 -17.51 -7.48 6.12
C ASN A 220 -17.94 -6.01 6.36
N ARG A 221 -19.24 -5.72 6.45
CA ARG A 221 -19.76 -4.39 6.77
C ARG A 221 -19.65 -4.03 8.25
N HIS A 222 -19.52 -5.04 9.12
CA HIS A 222 -19.45 -4.88 10.56
C HIS A 222 -18.01 -4.81 11.06
N THR A 223 -17.75 -3.92 12.01
CA THR A 223 -16.48 -3.83 12.72
C THR A 223 -16.64 -4.18 14.19
N ASN A 224 -15.55 -4.58 14.83
CA ASN A 224 -15.47 -4.81 16.27
C ASN A 224 -15.60 -3.49 17.04
N ALA A 225 -16.00 -3.57 18.31
CA ALA A 225 -15.68 -2.52 19.25
C ALA A 225 -14.17 -2.50 19.51
N VAL A 226 -13.58 -1.32 19.64
CA VAL A 226 -12.14 -1.14 19.86
C VAL A 226 -11.93 -0.31 21.12
N ARG A 227 -11.05 -0.76 22.01
CA ARG A 227 -10.76 -0.11 23.27
C ARG A 227 -9.26 0.11 23.45
N PHE A 228 -8.90 1.26 24.00
CA PHE A 228 -7.52 1.57 24.36
C PHE A 228 -7.39 1.75 25.88
N TYR A 229 -6.25 1.29 26.40
CA TYR A 229 -6.00 1.28 27.84
C TYR A 229 -4.67 1.96 28.17
N ASN A 230 -4.65 2.66 29.32
CA ASN A 230 -3.39 3.16 29.87
C ASN A 230 -2.57 2.00 30.50
N PRO A 231 -1.32 2.22 30.92
CA PRO A 231 -0.49 1.20 31.54
C PRO A 231 -1.08 0.58 32.84
N ASN A 232 -1.98 1.30 33.52
CA ASN A 232 -2.66 0.81 34.72
C ASN A 232 -3.89 -0.06 34.40
N GLY A 233 -4.20 -0.29 33.10
CA GLY A 233 -5.34 -1.08 32.68
C GLY A 233 -6.69 -0.33 32.67
N GLN A 234 -6.67 0.98 32.87
CA GLN A 234 -7.88 1.81 32.77
C GLN A 234 -8.15 2.13 31.30
N GLU A 235 -9.40 1.99 30.87
CA GLU A 235 -9.86 2.41 29.53
C GLU A 235 -9.76 3.93 29.39
N ILE A 236 -9.11 4.38 28.31
CA ILE A 236 -8.89 5.80 28.01
C ILE A 236 -9.54 6.24 26.69
N TYR A 237 -9.95 5.30 25.86
CA TYR A 237 -10.70 5.56 24.64
C TYR A 237 -11.46 4.30 24.23
N SER A 238 -12.68 4.48 23.73
CA SER A 238 -13.46 3.43 23.09
C SER A 238 -14.04 3.88 21.76
N GLN A 239 -14.11 2.94 20.85
CA GLN A 239 -14.81 3.06 19.57
C GLN A 239 -15.89 1.98 19.53
N GLU A 240 -17.13 2.41 19.36
CA GLU A 240 -18.25 1.49 19.24
C GLU A 240 -18.19 0.70 17.93
N PRO A 241 -18.85 -0.48 17.86
CA PRO A 241 -18.94 -1.25 16.64
C PRO A 241 -19.54 -0.43 15.50
N GLY A 242 -18.90 -0.50 14.32
CA GLY A 242 -19.38 0.19 13.14
C GLY A 242 -20.12 -0.73 12.19
N TYR A 243 -21.01 -0.14 11.40
CA TYR A 243 -21.69 -0.78 10.27
C TYR A 243 -21.64 0.12 9.04
N ASN A 244 -21.10 -0.38 7.95
CA ASN A 244 -21.07 0.34 6.68
C ASN A 244 -22.40 0.17 5.94
N ARG A 245 -23.16 1.26 5.77
CA ARG A 245 -24.43 1.30 5.02
C ARG A 245 -24.23 1.57 3.53
N ASP A 246 -23.05 2.02 3.13
CA ASP A 246 -22.77 2.39 1.75
C ASP A 246 -22.69 1.17 0.83
N SER A 247 -23.10 1.36 -0.41
CA SER A 247 -22.98 0.37 -1.47
C SER A 247 -21.73 0.61 -2.29
N PHE A 248 -21.03 -0.48 -2.66
CA PHE A 248 -19.93 -0.39 -3.62
C PHE A 248 -20.48 -0.44 -5.05
N SER A 249 -19.94 0.40 -5.92
CA SER A 249 -20.13 0.28 -7.36
C SER A 249 -19.13 -0.72 -7.94
N PHE A 250 -19.65 -1.65 -8.73
CA PHE A 250 -18.85 -2.65 -9.45
C PHE A 250 -19.14 -2.49 -10.94
N PRO A 251 -18.31 -1.74 -11.70
CA PRO A 251 -18.62 -1.33 -13.06
C PRO A 251 -18.73 -2.49 -14.05
N ALA A 252 -17.97 -3.57 -13.84
CA ALA A 252 -18.00 -4.77 -14.66
C ALA A 252 -17.61 -6.00 -13.82
N PRO A 253 -18.07 -7.21 -14.20
CA PRO A 253 -17.60 -8.46 -13.62
C PRO A 253 -16.10 -8.66 -13.87
N ILE A 254 -15.41 -9.17 -12.84
CA ILE A 254 -13.98 -9.53 -12.90
C ILE A 254 -13.89 -11.05 -12.82
N LEU A 255 -13.86 -11.69 -13.98
CA LEU A 255 -13.90 -13.13 -14.13
C LEU A 255 -12.52 -13.62 -14.59
N ILE A 256 -11.88 -14.55 -13.84
CA ILE A 256 -10.52 -15.00 -14.11
C ILE A 256 -10.43 -16.52 -13.94
N GLY A 257 -9.63 -17.17 -14.80
CA GLY A 257 -9.48 -18.61 -14.86
C GLY A 257 -10.54 -19.29 -15.73
N ASN A 258 -10.40 -20.60 -15.87
CA ASN A 258 -11.29 -21.48 -16.66
C ASN A 258 -12.18 -22.36 -15.76
N ALA A 259 -11.68 -22.65 -14.56
CA ALA A 259 -12.37 -23.38 -13.51
C ALA A 259 -11.90 -22.86 -12.14
N HIS A 260 -12.56 -23.27 -11.06
CA HIS A 260 -12.15 -22.90 -9.71
C HIS A 260 -12.61 -23.92 -8.67
N ILE A 261 -11.92 -23.95 -7.53
CA ILE A 261 -12.37 -24.70 -6.36
C ILE A 261 -13.27 -23.80 -5.51
N ASN A 262 -14.50 -24.26 -5.24
CA ASN A 262 -15.47 -23.53 -4.42
C ASN A 262 -15.21 -23.72 -2.91
N ARG A 263 -16.02 -23.11 -2.05
CA ARG A 263 -15.91 -23.21 -0.59
C ARG A 263 -16.19 -24.62 -0.03
N GLN A 264 -16.79 -25.50 -0.82
CA GLN A 264 -17.06 -26.91 -0.50
C GLN A 264 -15.98 -27.84 -1.06
N GLU A 265 -14.83 -27.28 -1.48
CA GLU A 265 -13.70 -28.00 -2.08
C GLU A 265 -14.05 -28.77 -3.37
N GLN A 266 -15.06 -28.30 -4.09
CA GLN A 266 -15.52 -28.90 -5.34
C GLN A 266 -15.00 -28.12 -6.54
N LEU A 267 -14.57 -28.81 -7.59
CA LEU A 267 -14.23 -28.21 -8.88
C LEU A 267 -15.49 -27.72 -9.59
N VAL A 268 -15.53 -26.42 -9.88
CA VAL A 268 -16.61 -25.77 -10.62
C VAL A 268 -16.05 -25.29 -11.96
N GLN A 269 -16.72 -25.66 -13.04
CA GLN A 269 -16.38 -25.18 -14.38
C GLN A 269 -16.82 -23.71 -14.54
N GLY A 270 -15.94 -22.90 -15.14
CA GLY A 270 -16.14 -21.47 -15.30
C GLY A 270 -15.21 -20.63 -14.41
N PRO A 271 -15.03 -19.35 -14.77
CA PRO A 271 -14.09 -18.46 -14.11
C PRO A 271 -14.47 -18.20 -12.64
N PHE A 272 -13.46 -17.87 -11.84
CA PHE A 272 -13.66 -17.36 -10.49
C PHE A 272 -14.04 -15.86 -10.53
N ASP A 273 -15.03 -15.48 -9.75
CA ASP A 273 -15.53 -14.10 -9.70
C ASP A 273 -14.79 -13.27 -8.62
N PHE A 274 -13.88 -12.40 -9.08
CA PHE A 274 -13.16 -11.43 -8.24
C PHE A 274 -13.88 -10.08 -8.10
N THR A 275 -15.07 -9.89 -8.67
CA THR A 275 -15.78 -8.59 -8.74
C THR A 275 -15.90 -7.93 -7.37
N ARG A 276 -16.17 -8.71 -6.33
CA ARG A 276 -16.34 -8.23 -4.95
C ARG A 276 -15.07 -8.32 -4.09
N HIS A 277 -13.94 -8.70 -4.67
CA HIS A 277 -12.67 -8.71 -3.96
C HIS A 277 -12.07 -7.29 -3.83
N ASN A 278 -11.11 -7.15 -2.93
CA ASN A 278 -10.33 -5.93 -2.82
C ASN A 278 -9.68 -5.59 -4.16
N SER A 279 -9.60 -4.31 -4.48
CA SER A 279 -9.01 -3.81 -5.73
C SER A 279 -8.21 -2.55 -5.46
N ILE A 280 -7.07 -2.43 -6.12
CA ILE A 280 -6.21 -1.25 -6.10
C ILE A 280 -5.27 -1.31 -7.30
N SER A 281 -5.03 -0.20 -7.98
CA SER A 281 -4.09 -0.16 -9.10
C SER A 281 -2.63 -0.18 -8.63
N LEU A 282 -1.75 -0.70 -9.48
CA LEU A 282 -0.31 -0.70 -9.20
C LEU A 282 0.23 0.73 -9.03
N ALA A 283 -0.30 1.68 -9.81
CA ALA A 283 0.06 3.10 -9.74
C ALA A 283 -0.32 3.73 -8.37
N ASP A 284 -1.53 3.48 -7.88
CA ASP A 284 -1.95 4.00 -6.57
C ASP A 284 -1.12 3.38 -5.44
N MET A 285 -0.79 2.08 -5.53
CA MET A 285 0.08 1.43 -4.54
C MET A 285 1.47 2.06 -4.50
N GLN A 286 2.11 2.28 -5.65
CA GLN A 286 3.42 2.95 -5.69
C GLN A 286 3.33 4.39 -5.18
N LYS A 287 2.27 5.12 -5.54
CA LYS A 287 2.03 6.49 -5.07
C LYS A 287 1.86 6.55 -3.55
N MET A 288 1.17 5.57 -2.93
CA MET A 288 1.05 5.48 -1.47
C MET A 288 2.38 5.22 -0.79
N LEU A 289 3.21 4.31 -1.32
CA LEU A 289 4.55 4.11 -0.82
C LEU A 289 5.39 5.38 -0.95
N GLN A 290 5.34 6.06 -2.10
CA GLN A 290 6.02 7.35 -2.33
C GLN A 290 5.54 8.42 -1.34
N ALA A 291 4.26 8.44 -0.95
CA ALA A 291 3.71 9.39 0.01
C ALA A 291 4.34 9.28 1.41
N VAL A 292 4.83 8.10 1.78
CA VAL A 292 5.51 7.88 3.07
C VAL A 292 7.03 8.05 2.94
N VAL A 293 7.62 7.58 1.83
CA VAL A 293 9.07 7.72 1.59
C VAL A 293 9.47 9.16 1.29
N PHE A 294 8.71 9.83 0.40
CA PHE A 294 8.96 11.20 -0.06
C PHE A 294 7.71 12.08 0.06
N PRO A 295 7.21 12.36 1.26
CA PRO A 295 5.93 13.06 1.44
C PRO A 295 5.88 14.42 0.74
N ASN A 296 7.01 15.14 0.68
CA ASN A 296 7.08 16.45 0.04
C ASN A 296 7.09 16.41 -1.49
N SER A 297 7.20 15.22 -2.10
CA SER A 297 7.12 15.05 -3.56
C SER A 297 5.69 15.00 -4.09
N LEU A 298 4.71 14.90 -3.21
CA LEU A 298 3.29 14.80 -3.58
C LEU A 298 2.48 15.98 -3.03
N PRO A 299 1.36 16.33 -3.70
CA PRO A 299 0.41 17.30 -3.19
C PRO A 299 -0.05 16.96 -1.77
N LYS A 300 -0.30 17.96 -0.93
CA LYS A 300 -0.67 17.75 0.48
C LYS A 300 -1.86 16.81 0.66
N GLN A 301 -2.86 16.89 -0.20
CA GLN A 301 -4.04 16.04 -0.17
C GLN A 301 -3.74 14.53 -0.35
N ASN A 302 -2.66 14.19 -1.06
CA ASN A 302 -2.27 12.80 -1.30
C ASN A 302 -1.41 12.20 -0.18
N ARG A 303 -1.04 12.99 0.84
CA ARG A 303 -0.18 12.56 1.95
C ARG A 303 -1.01 11.94 3.06
N PHE A 304 -0.35 11.12 3.86
CA PHE A 304 -0.90 10.64 5.13
C PHE A 304 -0.51 11.61 6.25
N ASP A 305 -1.48 12.00 7.07
CA ASP A 305 -1.28 12.91 8.20
C ASP A 305 -0.79 12.11 9.42
N ILE A 306 0.49 11.74 9.37
CA ILE A 306 1.18 10.98 10.42
C ILE A 306 2.33 11.79 11.00
N SER A 307 2.68 11.53 12.26
CA SER A 307 3.85 12.13 12.88
C SER A 307 5.14 11.69 12.18
N GLU A 308 6.20 12.51 12.27
CA GLU A 308 7.51 12.11 11.74
C GLU A 308 8.04 10.83 12.43
N GLN A 309 7.76 10.65 13.72
CA GLN A 309 8.13 9.43 14.45
C GLN A 309 7.41 8.19 13.90
N ASP A 310 6.12 8.31 13.56
CA ASP A 310 5.36 7.21 12.96
C ASP A 310 5.77 6.96 11.52
N ARG A 311 6.12 8.00 10.77
CA ARG A 311 6.69 7.85 9.42
C ARG A 311 8.00 7.07 9.46
N LEU A 312 8.91 7.42 10.35
CA LEU A 312 10.18 6.70 10.52
C LEU A 312 9.98 5.25 10.97
N PHE A 313 9.00 5.02 11.85
CA PHE A 313 8.59 3.69 12.27
C PHE A 313 8.05 2.85 11.10
N LEU A 314 7.20 3.43 10.23
CA LEU A 314 6.76 2.76 9.00
C LEU A 314 7.93 2.43 8.09
N LEU A 315 8.84 3.38 7.85
CA LEU A 315 10.03 3.15 7.02
C LEU A 315 10.91 2.04 7.62
N GLN A 316 11.08 2.03 8.93
CA GLN A 316 11.80 0.95 9.59
C GLN A 316 11.21 -0.41 9.22
N TYR A 317 9.93 -0.65 9.51
CA TYR A 317 9.33 -1.98 9.34
C TYR A 317 8.99 -2.35 7.90
N LEU A 318 8.82 -1.40 6.99
CA LEU A 318 8.79 -1.67 5.55
C LEU A 318 10.12 -2.26 5.03
N SER A 319 11.25 -2.00 5.73
CA SER A 319 12.59 -2.42 5.30
C SER A 319 13.38 -3.23 6.34
N GLN A 320 12.86 -3.44 7.54
CA GLN A 320 13.44 -4.28 8.59
C GLN A 320 13.41 -5.75 8.15
N TYR A 321 14.47 -6.50 8.48
CA TYR A 321 14.51 -7.93 8.19
C TYR A 321 14.01 -8.78 9.37
N PRO A 322 13.41 -9.95 9.11
CA PRO A 322 12.99 -10.86 10.17
C PRO A 322 14.14 -11.27 11.11
N SER A 323 15.35 -11.43 10.59
CA SER A 323 16.54 -11.78 11.40
C SER A 323 16.95 -10.72 12.42
N GLU A 324 16.55 -9.47 12.23
CA GLU A 324 16.94 -8.35 13.07
C GLU A 324 16.00 -8.11 14.25
N THR A 325 14.77 -8.69 14.23
CA THR A 325 13.72 -8.34 15.18
C THR A 325 13.72 -9.19 16.45
N ASN A 326 13.36 -8.56 17.56
CA ASN A 326 13.19 -9.22 18.85
C ASN A 326 11.73 -9.57 19.13
N TYR A 327 10.78 -8.72 18.71
CA TYR A 327 9.34 -8.89 18.83
C TYR A 327 8.65 -8.37 17.55
N PRO A 328 8.07 -9.28 16.74
CA PRO A 328 8.07 -10.75 16.82
C PRO A 328 9.47 -11.36 16.62
N LYS A 329 9.70 -12.55 17.21
CA LYS A 329 10.93 -13.32 17.01
C LYS A 329 10.68 -14.47 16.05
N TYR A 330 10.82 -14.19 14.75
CA TYR A 330 10.61 -15.19 13.70
C TYR A 330 11.78 -16.17 13.55
N ASP A 331 11.47 -17.40 13.14
CA ASP A 331 12.48 -18.38 12.75
C ASP A 331 13.03 -18.04 11.35
N THR A 332 14.32 -17.75 11.27
CA THR A 332 14.95 -17.29 10.03
C THR A 332 15.19 -18.40 9.01
N SER A 333 15.03 -19.67 9.40
CA SER A 333 15.05 -20.78 8.47
C SER A 333 13.73 -20.89 7.66
N VAL A 334 12.64 -20.31 8.18
CA VAL A 334 11.34 -20.22 7.52
C VAL A 334 11.11 -18.83 6.95
N PHE A 335 11.32 -17.80 7.78
CA PHE A 335 11.12 -16.39 7.42
C PHE A 335 12.49 -15.71 7.28
N TYR A 336 13.14 -15.96 6.15
CA TYR A 336 14.46 -15.42 5.82
C TYR A 336 14.39 -13.95 5.39
N ASP A 337 15.51 -13.25 5.31
CA ASP A 337 15.55 -11.79 5.12
C ASP A 337 14.94 -11.31 3.79
N SER A 338 15.06 -12.13 2.74
CA SER A 338 14.42 -11.84 1.45
C SER A 338 13.01 -12.44 1.28
N TYR A 339 12.41 -13.03 2.33
CA TYR A 339 11.11 -13.72 2.28
C TYR A 339 10.00 -12.91 1.61
N VAL A 340 9.88 -11.63 1.96
CA VAL A 340 8.91 -10.68 1.35
C VAL A 340 9.60 -9.63 0.46
N LYS A 341 10.74 -9.93 -0.15
CA LYS A 341 11.51 -9.03 -1.02
C LYS A 341 11.68 -9.69 -2.40
N PHE A 342 10.56 -9.84 -3.15
CA PHE A 342 10.49 -10.68 -4.33
C PHE A 342 11.50 -10.32 -5.42
N PHE A 343 11.86 -9.04 -5.56
CA PHE A 343 12.90 -8.60 -6.51
C PHE A 343 14.32 -9.00 -6.11
N PHE A 344 14.53 -9.45 -4.87
CA PHE A 344 15.83 -9.88 -4.32
C PHE A 344 15.80 -11.31 -3.76
N GLN A 345 14.68 -11.99 -3.91
CA GLN A 345 14.54 -13.36 -3.39
C GLN A 345 15.33 -14.34 -4.26
N ASP A 346 16.39 -14.91 -3.70
CA ASP A 346 17.19 -15.93 -4.37
C ASP A 346 17.47 -17.14 -3.45
N SER A 347 18.21 -18.11 -3.96
CA SER A 347 18.54 -19.33 -3.21
C SER A 347 19.47 -19.12 -2.00
N THR A 348 20.10 -17.96 -1.88
CA THR A 348 20.92 -17.62 -0.72
C THR A 348 20.07 -17.12 0.45
N HIS A 349 18.84 -16.69 0.20
CA HIS A 349 17.91 -16.10 1.16
C HIS A 349 18.45 -14.82 1.84
N GLN A 350 19.51 -14.24 1.32
CA GLN A 350 20.18 -13.07 1.89
C GLN A 350 19.93 -11.83 1.04
N MET A 351 20.06 -10.69 1.68
CA MET A 351 19.99 -9.40 1.00
C MET A 351 21.42 -8.90 0.68
N PRO A 352 21.64 -8.25 -0.47
CA PRO A 352 22.92 -7.65 -0.78
C PRO A 352 23.34 -6.62 0.28
N SER A 353 24.64 -6.58 0.59
CA SER A 353 25.18 -5.62 1.57
C SER A 353 24.90 -4.18 1.14
N GLY A 354 24.45 -3.35 2.09
CA GLY A 354 24.11 -1.95 1.84
C GLY A 354 22.74 -1.70 1.20
N VAL A 355 22.06 -2.76 0.76
CA VAL A 355 20.71 -2.65 0.17
C VAL A 355 19.62 -2.72 1.25
N ARG A 356 18.65 -1.81 1.16
CA ARG A 356 17.37 -1.86 1.91
C ARG A 356 16.21 -1.72 0.94
N VAL A 357 15.18 -2.53 1.15
CA VAL A 357 13.99 -2.56 0.31
C VAL A 357 12.77 -2.24 1.17
N PHE A 358 12.21 -1.07 0.93
CA PHE A 358 10.98 -0.59 1.58
C PHE A 358 9.81 -1.03 0.71
N ASN A 359 9.12 -2.07 1.11
CA ASN A 359 8.11 -2.64 0.23
C ASN A 359 6.93 -3.26 0.97
N LYS A 360 5.92 -3.58 0.16
CA LYS A 360 4.89 -4.54 0.51
C LYS A 360 4.65 -5.46 -0.67
N VAL A 361 4.46 -6.74 -0.35
CA VAL A 361 4.11 -7.77 -1.34
C VAL A 361 2.65 -8.19 -1.22
N GLY A 362 2.12 -8.72 -2.31
CA GLY A 362 0.85 -9.43 -2.38
C GLY A 362 1.04 -10.77 -3.06
N TRP A 363 0.47 -11.82 -2.47
CA TRP A 363 0.57 -13.18 -2.97
C TRP A 363 -0.72 -13.93 -2.68
N ALA A 364 -1.52 -14.20 -3.69
CA ALA A 364 -2.72 -15.03 -3.59
C ALA A 364 -3.29 -15.39 -4.97
N TYR A 365 -3.86 -16.57 -5.10
CA TYR A 365 -4.56 -17.03 -6.30
C TYR A 365 -3.70 -16.97 -7.58
N GLY A 366 -2.42 -17.22 -7.48
CA GLY A 366 -1.47 -17.11 -8.59
C GLY A 366 -1.08 -15.66 -8.95
N PHE A 367 -1.59 -14.66 -8.26
CA PHE A 367 -1.12 -13.28 -8.39
C PHE A 367 0.06 -13.02 -7.47
N LEU A 368 1.12 -12.47 -8.03
CA LEU A 368 2.30 -11.98 -7.31
C LEU A 368 2.46 -10.49 -7.58
N THR A 369 2.61 -9.70 -6.53
CA THR A 369 2.83 -8.26 -6.64
C THR A 369 3.92 -7.83 -5.65
N ASP A 370 4.83 -6.99 -6.08
CA ASP A 370 5.77 -6.29 -5.20
C ASP A 370 5.81 -4.79 -5.58
N VAL A 371 5.67 -3.93 -4.59
CA VAL A 371 5.81 -2.47 -4.73
C VAL A 371 6.91 -2.02 -3.79
N SER A 372 8.04 -1.63 -4.36
CA SER A 372 9.30 -1.43 -3.66
C SER A 372 9.90 -0.05 -3.93
N TYR A 373 10.46 0.56 -2.87
CA TYR A 373 11.51 1.56 -2.95
C TYR A 373 12.82 0.90 -2.51
N VAL A 374 13.78 0.87 -3.40
CA VAL A 374 15.08 0.22 -3.21
C VAL A 374 16.13 1.29 -2.95
N VAL A 375 16.96 1.09 -1.93
CA VAL A 375 18.10 1.96 -1.61
C VAL A 375 19.35 1.10 -1.45
N ASP A 376 20.39 1.45 -2.17
CA ASP A 376 21.76 0.95 -1.97
C ASP A 376 22.64 2.10 -1.46
N THR A 377 22.99 2.04 -0.20
CA THR A 377 23.79 3.08 0.47
C THR A 377 25.25 3.04 0.08
N ILE A 378 25.77 1.88 -0.34
CA ILE A 378 27.16 1.70 -0.77
C ILE A 378 27.36 2.30 -2.16
N ASN A 379 26.51 1.90 -3.12
CA ASN A 379 26.60 2.35 -4.51
C ASN A 379 25.86 3.67 -4.77
N ARG A 380 25.16 4.21 -3.76
CA ARG A 380 24.42 5.47 -3.83
C ARG A 380 23.35 5.46 -4.93
N VAL A 381 22.56 4.40 -4.93
CA VAL A 381 21.52 4.13 -5.90
C VAL A 381 20.18 4.03 -5.17
N ASP A 382 19.16 4.68 -5.72
CA ASP A 382 17.80 4.48 -5.26
C ASP A 382 16.78 4.64 -6.40
N TYR A 383 15.70 3.89 -6.32
CA TYR A 383 14.64 3.86 -7.33
C TYR A 383 13.36 3.21 -6.76
N PHE A 384 12.22 3.41 -7.45
CA PHE A 384 11.05 2.56 -7.23
C PHE A 384 10.94 1.51 -8.32
N LEU A 385 10.55 0.31 -7.93
CA LEU A 385 10.15 -0.76 -8.82
C LEU A 385 8.86 -1.39 -8.29
N SER A 386 7.86 -1.48 -9.15
CA SER A 386 6.58 -2.10 -8.84
C SER A 386 6.19 -3.03 -9.96
N ALA A 387 5.81 -4.25 -9.64
CA ALA A 387 5.33 -5.20 -10.65
C ALA A 387 4.21 -6.07 -10.09
N THR A 388 3.31 -6.47 -10.96
CA THR A 388 2.31 -7.50 -10.71
C THR A 388 2.25 -8.46 -11.90
N LEU A 389 2.07 -9.76 -11.61
CA LEU A 389 1.86 -10.78 -12.63
C LEU A 389 0.92 -11.87 -12.10
N TYR A 390 0.35 -12.65 -13.03
CA TYR A 390 -0.51 -13.79 -12.78
C TYR A 390 0.10 -15.04 -13.37
N VAL A 391 0.32 -16.06 -12.55
CA VAL A 391 0.98 -17.31 -12.92
C VAL A 391 0.07 -18.49 -12.52
N ASN A 392 -0.72 -18.97 -13.48
CA ASN A 392 -1.68 -20.05 -13.30
C ASN A 392 -1.89 -20.76 -14.66
N SER A 393 -1.02 -21.71 -14.98
CA SER A 393 -0.99 -22.34 -16.30
C SER A 393 -2.13 -23.32 -16.54
N ASP A 394 -2.68 -23.95 -15.50
CA ASP A 394 -3.82 -24.86 -15.62
C ASP A 394 -5.18 -24.13 -15.67
N GLY A 395 -5.19 -22.83 -15.31
CA GLY A 395 -6.38 -21.99 -15.32
C GLY A 395 -7.39 -22.32 -14.22
N VAL A 396 -7.05 -23.16 -13.24
CA VAL A 396 -7.90 -23.48 -12.07
C VAL A 396 -7.58 -22.52 -10.94
N VAL A 397 -8.55 -21.74 -10.48
CA VAL A 397 -8.37 -20.77 -9.40
C VAL A 397 -8.76 -21.38 -8.06
N ASN A 398 -8.02 -21.07 -7.00
CA ASN A 398 -8.27 -21.52 -5.62
C ASN A 398 -8.03 -23.02 -5.39
N ASP A 399 -7.16 -23.63 -6.18
CA ASP A 399 -6.75 -25.04 -6.01
C ASP A 399 -5.37 -25.20 -5.33
N SER A 400 -4.74 -24.08 -4.98
CA SER A 400 -3.41 -23.99 -4.36
C SER A 400 -2.26 -24.52 -5.25
N LYS A 401 -2.47 -24.57 -6.58
CA LYS A 401 -1.46 -24.99 -7.55
C LYS A 401 -1.20 -23.87 -8.54
N TYR A 402 -0.10 -23.19 -8.38
CA TYR A 402 0.28 -22.05 -9.21
C TYR A 402 1.74 -22.14 -9.61
N ASP A 403 2.11 -21.47 -10.71
CA ASP A 403 3.48 -21.51 -11.23
C ASP A 403 4.40 -20.45 -10.53
N GLU A 404 4.19 -20.23 -9.24
CA GLU A 404 4.86 -19.16 -8.48
C GLU A 404 6.37 -19.44 -8.37
N GLU A 405 6.74 -20.69 -8.01
CA GLU A 405 8.14 -21.11 -7.83
C GLU A 405 8.87 -21.31 -9.17
N THR A 406 8.16 -21.72 -10.22
CA THR A 406 8.74 -22.05 -11.52
C THR A 406 8.79 -20.89 -12.49
N VAL A 407 7.86 -19.94 -12.39
CA VAL A 407 7.73 -18.79 -13.29
C VAL A 407 7.73 -17.46 -12.53
N GLY A 408 6.88 -17.34 -11.51
CA GLY A 408 6.59 -16.07 -10.84
C GLY A 408 7.78 -15.45 -10.13
N PHE A 409 8.31 -16.11 -9.10
CA PHE A 409 9.48 -15.61 -8.35
C PHE A 409 10.74 -15.52 -9.22
N PRO A 410 11.05 -16.49 -10.12
CA PRO A 410 12.16 -16.35 -11.05
C PRO A 410 12.05 -15.11 -11.95
N PHE A 411 10.84 -14.79 -12.43
CA PHE A 411 10.60 -13.57 -13.22
C PHE A 411 10.85 -12.30 -12.39
N LEU A 412 10.26 -12.21 -11.19
CA LEU A 412 10.42 -11.02 -10.34
C LEU A 412 11.87 -10.78 -9.92
N ARG A 413 12.60 -11.84 -9.58
CA ARG A 413 14.02 -11.79 -9.29
C ARG A 413 14.83 -11.29 -10.48
N GLU A 414 14.59 -11.83 -11.68
CA GLU A 414 15.28 -11.39 -12.89
C GLU A 414 14.97 -9.93 -13.21
N LEU A 415 13.71 -9.51 -13.08
CA LEU A 415 13.30 -8.11 -13.22
C LEU A 415 14.06 -7.20 -12.23
N GLY A 416 14.11 -7.60 -10.97
CA GLY A 416 14.87 -6.88 -9.94
C GLY A 416 16.34 -6.74 -10.30
N ARG A 417 16.98 -7.83 -10.75
CA ARG A 417 18.37 -7.86 -11.19
C ARG A 417 18.63 -6.93 -12.40
N LEU A 418 17.76 -6.95 -13.39
CA LEU A 418 17.89 -6.11 -14.58
C LEU A 418 17.82 -4.61 -14.23
N VAL A 419 16.83 -4.22 -13.43
CA VAL A 419 16.68 -2.81 -13.03
C VAL A 419 17.81 -2.38 -12.10
N TYR A 420 18.21 -3.21 -11.14
CA TYR A 420 19.31 -2.90 -10.24
C TYR A 420 20.65 -2.73 -10.99
N ASN A 421 20.98 -3.63 -11.92
CA ASN A 421 22.18 -3.52 -12.75
C ASN A 421 22.16 -2.26 -13.63
N TYR A 422 21.02 -1.93 -14.21
CA TYR A 422 20.87 -0.68 -14.95
C TYR A 422 21.12 0.53 -14.05
N GLU A 423 20.56 0.56 -12.84
CA GLU A 423 20.71 1.65 -11.90
C GLU A 423 22.16 1.81 -11.39
N LEU A 424 22.92 0.73 -11.26
CA LEU A 424 24.35 0.78 -10.92
C LEU A 424 25.18 1.49 -12.00
N THR A 425 24.82 1.31 -13.27
CA THR A 425 25.58 1.83 -14.44
C THR A 425 25.01 3.12 -15.01
N ARG A 426 23.73 3.44 -14.72
CA ARG A 426 23.06 4.63 -15.24
C ARG A 426 23.83 5.90 -14.88
N ASN A 427 24.01 6.78 -15.88
CA ASN A 427 24.64 8.08 -15.66
C ASN A 427 23.69 8.99 -14.83
N ARG A 428 24.22 9.62 -13.78
CA ARG A 428 23.54 10.58 -12.93
C ARG A 428 24.39 11.84 -12.79
N SER A 429 23.76 13.00 -12.91
CA SER A 429 24.43 14.28 -12.74
C SER A 429 24.96 14.49 -11.32
N PHE A 430 24.31 13.85 -10.33
CA PHE A 430 24.66 13.97 -8.93
C PHE A 430 24.31 12.68 -8.16
N ARG A 431 25.25 12.17 -7.38
CA ARG A 431 25.09 10.97 -6.53
C ARG A 431 25.40 11.36 -5.08
N PRO A 432 24.46 11.95 -4.34
CA PRO A 432 24.68 12.23 -2.93
C PRO A 432 24.81 10.94 -2.13
N PRO A 433 25.42 11.00 -0.94
CA PRO A 433 25.27 9.94 0.03
C PRO A 433 23.77 9.71 0.30
N LEU A 434 23.32 8.47 0.13
CA LEU A 434 21.95 8.08 0.47
C LEU A 434 21.95 7.70 1.95
N ASN A 435 21.37 8.58 2.74
CA ASN A 435 21.23 8.35 4.16
C ASN A 435 19.75 8.08 4.42
N ILE A 436 19.42 6.89 4.96
CA ILE A 436 18.08 6.60 5.46
C ILE A 436 17.97 7.29 6.82
N GLN A 437 18.02 8.65 6.80
CA GLN A 437 18.13 9.46 7.99
C GLN A 437 16.97 9.20 8.94
N GLY A 438 17.31 8.90 10.19
CA GLY A 438 16.37 8.72 11.27
C GLY A 438 15.78 7.30 11.39
N VAL A 439 15.96 6.42 10.40
CA VAL A 439 15.51 5.03 10.52
C VAL A 439 16.53 4.26 11.37
N GLN A 440 16.05 3.73 12.49
CA GLN A 440 16.85 2.92 13.40
C GLN A 440 16.38 1.46 13.32
N TYR A 441 17.25 0.58 12.85
CA TYR A 441 16.96 -0.85 12.76
C TYR A 441 17.16 -1.54 14.11
N GLU A 442 16.25 -2.44 14.45
CA GLU A 442 16.44 -3.36 15.58
C GLU A 442 17.65 -4.26 15.29
N LYS A 443 18.24 -4.75 16.36
CA LYS A 443 19.22 -5.84 16.32
C LYS A 443 18.73 -6.94 17.23
N ARG A 444 18.65 -8.16 16.70
CA ARG A 444 18.21 -9.31 17.48
C ARG A 444 19.17 -9.58 18.63
N ASN A 445 18.62 -9.70 19.83
CA ASN A 445 19.35 -10.16 20.99
C ASN A 445 19.59 -11.67 20.88
N LEU A 446 20.83 -12.07 20.61
CA LEU A 446 21.19 -13.47 20.45
C LEU A 446 21.15 -14.26 21.77
N ALA A 447 21.17 -13.57 22.92
CA ALA A 447 21.02 -14.19 24.24
C ALA A 447 19.54 -14.45 24.62
N ASP A 448 18.60 -14.04 23.80
CA ASP A 448 17.18 -14.27 24.02
C ASP A 448 16.81 -15.73 23.70
N ASN A 449 16.45 -16.50 24.74
CA ASN A 449 16.11 -17.92 24.62
C ASN A 449 14.62 -18.21 24.38
N ARG A 450 13.79 -17.18 24.11
CA ARG A 450 12.39 -17.40 23.75
C ARG A 450 12.30 -18.23 22.45
N PRO A 451 11.28 -19.11 22.33
CA PRO A 451 11.08 -19.85 21.09
C PRO A 451 10.86 -18.89 19.90
N THR A 452 11.28 -19.32 18.72
CA THR A 452 11.01 -18.64 17.47
C THR A 452 9.65 -19.02 16.91
N ILE A 453 9.01 -18.08 16.22
CA ILE A 453 7.75 -18.30 15.50
C ILE A 453 8.07 -18.95 14.16
N LYS A 454 7.55 -20.16 13.94
CA LYS A 454 7.73 -20.96 12.70
C LYS A 454 6.47 -20.97 11.84
N GLU A 455 5.31 -20.71 12.40
CA GLU A 455 4.04 -20.66 11.74
C GLU A 455 3.45 -19.28 11.91
N ALA A 456 2.95 -18.70 10.86
CA ALA A 456 2.27 -17.42 10.87
C ALA A 456 0.93 -17.57 10.16
N ASP A 457 0.00 -16.73 10.55
CA ASP A 457 -1.33 -16.66 9.94
C ASP A 457 -1.24 -15.87 8.61
N ASN A 458 -0.78 -16.59 7.54
CA ASN A 458 -0.54 -16.06 6.20
C ASN A 458 -1.64 -16.46 5.21
#